data_89e0b8cbccd4f28b8bfeb893d80e387e
#
_entry.id   89e0b8cbccd4f28b8bfeb893d80e387e
#
_cell.length_a   1.000
_cell.length_b   1.000
_cell.length_c   1.000
_cell.angle_alpha   90.00
_cell.angle_beta   90.00
_cell.angle_gamma   90.00
#
_symmetry.space_group_name_H-M   'P 1'
#
loop_
_entity.id
_entity.type
_entity.pdbx_description
1 polymer ?
#
loop_
_entity_poly.entity_id
_entity_poly.type
_entity_poly.pdbx_seq_one_letter_code
_entity_poly.pdbx_strand_id
1 'polypeptide(L)'
;MKIDDVLNYKIGIIGLGVLGSAIAECFINKKIRLIGYDLSDKFYKKLNKSYFSPLDTLEELYSKCDIILTCLPSEQSLLNVTENIKSKVLIIETSTLPHECKKTVLNQLKKSKCKIQGLLIAGASPHPPFLPK
;
A
#
# COMPACT_ATOMS: atom_id res chain seq x y z
N MET A 1 -15.54 5.54 10.92
CA MET A 1 -14.22 5.40 11.58
C MET A 1 -13.71 6.77 11.97
N LYS A 2 -13.43 6.97 13.23
CA LYS A 2 -12.82 8.20 13.72
C LYS A 2 -11.32 8.15 13.51
N ILE A 3 -10.65 9.32 13.46
CA ILE A 3 -9.20 9.38 13.28
C ILE A 3 -8.46 8.65 14.41
N ASP A 4 -9.00 8.69 15.62
CA ASP A 4 -8.43 8.00 16.77
C ASP A 4 -8.43 6.48 16.60
N ASP A 5 -9.39 5.93 15.86
CA ASP A 5 -9.44 4.50 15.56
C ASP A 5 -8.29 4.09 14.63
N VAL A 6 -7.93 4.97 13.69
CA VAL A 6 -6.81 4.73 12.77
C VAL A 6 -5.47 4.69 13.50
N LEU A 7 -5.31 5.47 14.56
CA LEU A 7 -4.08 5.52 15.34
C LEU A 7 -3.78 4.21 16.08
N ASN A 8 -4.78 3.34 16.24
CA ASN A 8 -4.61 2.03 16.85
C ASN A 8 -4.07 0.98 15.89
N TYR A 9 -4.05 1.28 14.58
CA TYR A 9 -3.54 0.37 13.56
C TYR A 9 -2.13 0.76 13.13
N LYS A 10 -1.33 -0.26 12.84
CA LYS A 10 -0.01 -0.06 12.23
C LYS A 10 -0.17 -0.05 10.72
N ILE A 11 0.20 1.06 10.12
CA ILE A 11 0.00 1.32 8.70
C ILE A 11 1.33 1.27 7.97
N GLY A 12 1.40 0.45 6.94
CA GLY A 12 2.54 0.36 6.05
C GLY A 12 2.23 0.90 4.66
N ILE A 13 3.25 1.32 3.95
CA ILE A 13 3.16 1.71 2.56
C ILE A 13 4.28 1.07 1.76
N ILE A 14 3.94 0.48 0.63
CA ILE A 14 4.87 -0.11 -0.30
C ILE A 14 4.78 0.66 -1.61
N GLY A 15 5.92 1.16 -2.08
CA GLY A 15 6.00 2.03 -3.23
C GLY A 15 6.00 3.49 -2.81
N LEU A 16 7.20 4.07 -2.76
CA LEU A 16 7.43 5.44 -2.31
C LEU A 16 8.05 6.28 -3.43
N GLY A 17 7.46 6.16 -4.62
CA GLY A 17 7.74 7.04 -5.73
C GLY A 17 7.05 8.39 -5.53
N VAL A 18 6.78 9.10 -6.62
CA VAL A 18 6.15 10.44 -6.55
C VAL A 18 4.79 10.37 -5.85
N LEU A 19 3.92 9.48 -6.29
CA LEU A 19 2.57 9.38 -5.71
C LEU A 19 2.60 8.79 -4.30
N GLY A 20 3.33 7.70 -4.10
CA GLY A 20 3.40 7.04 -2.79
C GLY A 20 3.98 7.93 -1.71
N SER A 21 5.03 8.69 -2.02
CA SER A 21 5.61 9.63 -1.07
C SER A 21 4.68 10.80 -0.77
N ALA A 22 3.90 11.26 -1.77
CA ALA A 22 2.89 12.30 -1.55
C ALA A 22 1.78 11.81 -0.62
N ILE A 23 1.34 10.57 -0.80
CA ILE A 23 0.36 9.93 0.10
C ILE A 23 0.94 9.84 1.52
N ALA A 24 2.20 9.40 1.63
CA ALA A 24 2.88 9.32 2.92
C ALA A 24 2.94 10.68 3.62
N GLU A 25 3.25 11.75 2.90
CA GLU A 25 3.24 13.10 3.46
C GLU A 25 1.88 13.50 4.01
N CYS A 26 0.80 13.12 3.34
CA CYS A 26 -0.54 13.41 3.84
C CYS A 26 -0.80 12.78 5.22
N PHE A 27 -0.37 11.54 5.41
CA PHE A 27 -0.47 10.87 6.71
C PHE A 27 0.42 11.56 7.76
N ILE A 28 1.66 11.86 7.39
CA ILE A 28 2.63 12.49 8.28
C ILE A 28 2.15 13.86 8.73
N ASN A 29 1.58 14.65 7.83
CA ASN A 29 1.04 15.96 8.15
C ASN A 29 -0.13 15.89 9.16
N LYS A 30 -0.80 14.77 9.21
CA LYS A 30 -1.84 14.48 10.21
C LYS A 30 -1.30 13.78 11.46
N LYS A 31 0.02 13.68 11.58
CA LYS A 31 0.72 13.02 12.70
C LYS A 31 0.38 11.53 12.83
N ILE A 32 0.13 10.88 11.71
CA ILE A 32 -0.09 9.43 11.64
C ILE A 32 1.23 8.78 11.24
N ARG A 33 1.71 7.85 12.05
CA ARG A 33 2.96 7.16 11.79
C ARG A 33 2.81 6.12 10.69
N LEU A 34 3.82 6.07 9.82
CA LEU A 34 3.90 5.10 8.73
C LEU A 34 5.19 4.31 8.78
N ILE A 35 5.10 3.06 8.37
CA ILE A 35 6.24 2.21 8.07
C ILE A 35 6.26 2.04 6.56
N GLY A 36 7.42 2.14 5.94
CA GLY A 36 7.48 2.13 4.48
C GLY A 36 8.56 1.25 3.90
N TYR A 37 8.32 0.80 2.69
CA TYR A 37 9.28 0.05 1.90
C TYR A 37 9.28 0.51 0.45
N ASP A 38 10.47 0.71 -0.10
CA ASP A 38 10.71 0.90 -1.52
C ASP A 38 12.11 0.39 -1.84
N LEU A 39 12.32 -0.04 -3.07
CA LEU A 39 13.63 -0.42 -3.57
C LEU A 39 14.58 0.79 -3.67
N SER A 40 14.02 2.00 -3.78
CA SER A 40 14.77 3.26 -3.88
C SER A 40 14.39 4.19 -2.73
N ASP A 41 15.38 4.89 -2.20
CA ASP A 41 15.18 5.89 -1.15
C ASP A 41 15.02 7.32 -1.70
N LYS A 42 14.99 7.47 -3.02
CA LYS A 42 15.03 8.77 -3.71
C LYS A 42 13.98 9.77 -3.20
N PHE A 43 12.77 9.32 -2.95
CA PHE A 43 11.67 10.20 -2.55
C PHE A 43 11.40 10.18 -1.05
N TYR A 44 11.64 9.08 -0.37
CA TYR A 44 11.29 8.98 1.05
C TYR A 44 12.33 9.55 2.01
N LYS A 45 13.54 9.83 1.55
CA LYS A 45 14.56 10.50 2.37
C LYS A 45 14.10 11.84 2.94
N LYS A 46 13.19 12.50 2.26
CA LYS A 46 12.66 13.82 2.64
C LYS A 46 11.54 13.74 3.66
N LEU A 47 11.01 12.54 3.92
CA LEU A 47 9.90 12.36 4.85
C LEU A 47 10.35 12.52 6.30
N ASN A 48 9.49 13.11 7.11
CA ASN A 48 9.79 13.36 8.52
C ASN A 48 9.98 12.05 9.28
N LYS A 49 11.19 11.82 9.74
CA LYS A 49 11.60 10.59 10.43
C LYS A 49 10.92 10.38 11.79
N SER A 50 10.31 11.41 12.35
CA SER A 50 9.52 11.27 13.58
C SER A 50 8.23 10.47 13.34
N TYR A 51 7.75 10.45 12.09
CA TYR A 51 6.49 9.80 11.70
C TYR A 51 6.66 8.75 10.61
N PHE A 52 7.85 8.61 10.05
CA PHE A 52 8.12 7.66 8.98
C PHE A 52 9.34 6.81 9.32
N SER A 53 9.17 5.49 9.24
CA SER A 53 10.23 4.52 9.46
C SER A 53 10.38 3.63 8.22
N PRO A 54 11.49 3.75 7.47
CA PRO A 54 11.75 2.83 6.37
C PRO A 54 12.16 1.46 6.91
N LEU A 55 11.76 0.41 6.21
CA LEU A 55 12.18 -0.96 6.48
C LEU A 55 12.99 -1.51 5.31
N ASP A 56 13.87 -2.43 5.61
CA ASP A 56 14.76 -3.02 4.61
C ASP A 56 14.13 -4.21 3.88
N THR A 57 13.12 -4.84 4.46
CA THR A 57 12.49 -6.02 3.89
C THR A 57 10.97 -5.95 3.93
N LEU A 58 10.34 -6.59 2.94
CA LEU A 58 8.89 -6.74 2.89
C LEU A 58 8.37 -7.62 4.03
N GLU A 59 9.13 -8.64 4.40
CA GLU A 59 8.76 -9.56 5.47
C GLU A 59 8.57 -8.83 6.80
N GLU A 60 9.46 -7.91 7.12
CA GLU A 60 9.31 -7.08 8.31
C GLU A 60 8.05 -6.24 8.26
N LEU A 61 7.77 -5.66 7.09
CA LEU A 61 6.60 -4.82 6.91
C LEU A 61 5.32 -5.63 7.11
N TYR A 62 5.24 -6.82 6.51
CA TYR A 62 4.08 -7.69 6.65
C TYR A 62 3.86 -8.13 8.10
N SER A 63 4.93 -8.38 8.83
CA SER A 63 4.83 -8.81 10.23
C SER A 63 4.41 -7.70 11.18
N LYS A 64 4.67 -6.45 10.82
CA LYS A 64 4.42 -5.29 11.68
C LYS A 64 3.13 -4.54 11.39
N CYS A 65 2.57 -4.67 10.18
CA CYS A 65 1.45 -3.83 9.75
C CYS A 65 0.12 -4.55 9.78
N ASP A 66 -0.91 -3.82 10.13
CA ASP A 66 -2.31 -4.27 10.06
C ASP A 66 -2.94 -3.87 8.73
N ILE A 67 -2.54 -2.72 8.20
CA ILE A 67 -3.02 -2.14 6.96
C ILE A 67 -1.81 -1.80 6.09
N ILE A 68 -1.85 -2.19 4.83
CA ILE A 68 -0.79 -1.90 3.87
C ILE A 68 -1.36 -1.22 2.64
N LEU A 69 -0.83 -0.03 2.36
CA LEU A 69 -1.10 0.69 1.13
C LEU A 69 -0.07 0.28 0.08
N THR A 70 -0.52 -0.06 -1.12
CA THR A 70 0.38 -0.34 -2.23
C THR A 70 0.22 0.72 -3.31
N CYS A 71 1.35 1.27 -3.76
CA CYS A 71 1.40 2.27 -4.82
C CYS A 71 2.57 1.94 -5.75
N LEU A 72 2.36 1.02 -6.68
CA LEU A 72 3.41 0.39 -7.46
C LEU A 72 3.29 0.69 -8.95
N PRO A 73 4.42 0.69 -9.69
CA PRO A 73 4.44 1.14 -11.08
C PRO A 73 3.98 0.08 -12.10
N SER A 74 3.89 -1.19 -11.72
CA SER A 74 3.59 -2.26 -12.67
C SER A 74 2.85 -3.43 -12.04
N GLU A 75 2.18 -4.21 -12.88
CA GLU A 75 1.56 -5.48 -12.47
C GLU A 75 2.58 -6.41 -11.84
N GLN A 76 3.75 -6.53 -12.44
CA GLN A 76 4.81 -7.41 -11.94
C GLN A 76 5.25 -7.00 -10.53
N SER A 77 5.41 -5.71 -10.29
CA SER A 77 5.74 -5.19 -8.95
C SER A 77 4.67 -5.55 -7.94
N LEU A 78 3.41 -5.39 -8.31
CA LEU A 78 2.29 -5.71 -7.44
C LEU A 78 2.21 -7.20 -7.14
N LEU A 79 2.40 -8.05 -8.14
CA LEU A 79 2.46 -9.50 -7.98
C LEU A 79 3.61 -9.92 -7.07
N ASN A 80 4.80 -9.37 -7.29
CA ASN A 80 5.98 -9.68 -6.47
C ASN A 80 5.77 -9.33 -5.00
N VAL A 81 5.13 -8.20 -4.76
CA VAL A 81 4.84 -7.73 -3.40
C VAL A 81 3.79 -8.62 -2.73
N THR A 82 2.76 -9.01 -3.45
CA THR A 82 1.62 -9.70 -2.86
C THR A 82 1.81 -11.21 -2.76
N GLU A 83 2.69 -11.82 -3.56
CA GLU A 83 2.87 -13.27 -3.56
C GLU A 83 3.42 -13.84 -2.25
N ASN A 84 4.15 -13.05 -1.49
CA ASN A 84 4.80 -13.47 -0.24
C ASN A 84 4.04 -13.05 1.03
N ILE A 85 2.85 -12.50 0.88
CA ILE A 85 2.05 -12.11 2.04
C ILE A 85 1.55 -13.35 2.77
N LYS A 86 1.99 -13.53 4.00
CA LYS A 86 1.60 -14.65 4.86
C LYS A 86 0.83 -14.21 6.10
N SER A 87 0.74 -12.92 6.31
CA SER A 87 0.09 -12.34 7.49
C SER A 87 -1.34 -11.94 7.19
N LYS A 88 -2.15 -11.86 8.22
CA LYS A 88 -3.50 -11.35 8.13
C LYS A 88 -3.43 -9.82 8.07
N VAL A 89 -3.60 -9.26 6.87
CA VAL A 89 -3.49 -7.82 6.62
C VAL A 89 -4.67 -7.33 5.77
N LEU A 90 -4.99 -6.06 5.91
CA LEU A 90 -5.84 -5.36 4.96
C LEU A 90 -4.94 -4.66 3.94
N ILE A 91 -5.12 -4.95 2.67
CA ILE A 91 -4.37 -4.29 1.60
C ILE A 91 -5.27 -3.29 0.91
N ILE A 92 -4.76 -2.06 0.80
CA ILE A 92 -5.41 -1.00 0.03
C ILE A 92 -4.52 -0.71 -1.17
N GLU A 93 -4.94 -1.20 -2.33
CA GLU A 93 -4.20 -1.04 -3.58
C GLU A 93 -4.58 0.28 -4.25
N THR A 94 -3.64 1.19 -4.37
CA THR A 94 -3.87 2.55 -4.86
C THR A 94 -3.17 2.88 -6.17
N SER A 95 -2.48 1.92 -6.77
CA SER A 95 -1.74 2.14 -8.01
C SER A 95 -2.68 2.51 -9.17
N THR A 96 -2.16 3.29 -10.12
CA THR A 96 -2.91 3.67 -11.33
C THR A 96 -2.84 2.59 -12.42
N LEU A 97 -2.68 1.34 -12.03
CA LEU A 97 -2.60 0.20 -12.93
C LEU A 97 -3.97 -0.12 -13.54
N PRO A 98 -3.98 -0.71 -14.74
CA PRO A 98 -5.21 -1.18 -15.36
C PRO A 98 -6.01 -2.11 -14.46
N HIS A 99 -7.32 -2.04 -14.54
CA HIS A 99 -8.21 -2.86 -13.73
C HIS A 99 -7.96 -4.36 -13.89
N GLU A 100 -7.61 -4.80 -15.11
CA GLU A 100 -7.29 -6.21 -15.38
C GLU A 100 -6.09 -6.70 -14.57
N CYS A 101 -5.07 -5.85 -14.40
CA CYS A 101 -3.92 -6.18 -13.55
C CYS A 101 -4.34 -6.42 -12.10
N LYS A 102 -5.22 -5.58 -11.59
CA LYS A 102 -5.72 -5.68 -10.22
C LYS A 102 -6.57 -6.94 -10.03
N LYS A 103 -7.36 -7.32 -11.03
CA LYS A 103 -8.10 -8.58 -11.02
C LYS A 103 -7.19 -9.79 -10.99
N THR A 104 -6.12 -9.78 -11.76
CA THR A 104 -5.12 -10.86 -11.79
C THR A 104 -4.51 -11.05 -10.40
N VAL A 105 -4.11 -9.95 -9.77
CA VAL A 105 -3.57 -9.97 -8.41
C VAL A 105 -4.58 -10.49 -7.41
N LEU A 106 -5.82 -10.02 -7.48
CA LEU A 106 -6.89 -10.47 -6.59
C LEU A 106 -7.12 -11.99 -6.71
N ASN A 107 -7.14 -12.50 -7.94
CA ASN A 107 -7.32 -13.93 -8.18
C ASN A 107 -6.15 -14.75 -7.62
N GLN A 108 -4.92 -14.25 -7.76
CA GLN A 108 -3.74 -14.89 -7.20
C GLN A 108 -3.80 -14.92 -5.67
N LEU A 109 -4.21 -13.83 -5.06
CA LEU A 109 -4.36 -13.72 -3.61
C LEU A 109 -5.44 -14.68 -3.08
N LYS A 110 -6.52 -14.87 -3.81
CA LYS A 110 -7.56 -15.83 -3.46
C LYS A 110 -7.10 -17.29 -3.54
N LYS A 111 -6.18 -17.58 -4.47
CA LYS A 111 -5.59 -18.92 -4.64
C LYS A 111 -4.50 -19.21 -3.61
N SER A 112 -3.81 -18.17 -3.13
CA SER A 112 -2.84 -18.34 -2.08
C SER A 112 -3.57 -18.64 -0.78
N LYS A 113 -3.03 -19.55 0.02
CA LYS A 113 -3.58 -19.87 1.33
C LYS A 113 -3.35 -18.76 2.35
N CYS A 114 -3.02 -17.56 1.87
CA CYS A 114 -2.80 -16.41 2.71
C CYS A 114 -4.13 -15.93 3.31
N LYS A 115 -4.13 -15.75 4.61
CA LYS A 115 -5.27 -15.18 5.31
C LYS A 115 -5.23 -13.66 5.18
N ILE A 116 -5.50 -13.16 3.98
CA ILE A 116 -5.67 -11.74 3.76
C ILE A 116 -6.99 -11.34 4.41
N GLN A 117 -6.95 -10.36 5.27
CA GLN A 117 -8.13 -9.87 5.95
C GLN A 117 -9.06 -9.14 4.99
N GLY A 118 -8.51 -8.51 3.97
CA GLY A 118 -9.27 -7.85 2.91
C GLY A 118 -8.36 -7.24 1.87
N LEU A 119 -8.92 -7.02 0.69
CA LEU A 119 -8.29 -6.27 -0.38
C LEU A 119 -9.26 -5.20 -0.84
N LEU A 120 -8.90 -3.94 -0.63
CA LEU A 120 -9.61 -2.80 -1.17
C LEU A 120 -8.85 -2.27 -2.37
N ILE A 121 -9.52 -2.21 -3.51
CA ILE A 121 -8.94 -1.63 -4.72
C ILE A 121 -9.41 -0.19 -4.82
N ALA A 122 -8.47 0.74 -4.71
CA ALA A 122 -8.70 2.16 -4.91
C ALA A 122 -7.77 2.67 -6.01
N GLY A 123 -8.10 3.77 -6.61
CA GLY A 123 -7.23 4.39 -7.59
C GLY A 123 -8.00 4.96 -8.77
N ALA A 124 -7.37 5.91 -9.45
CA ALA A 124 -7.94 6.54 -10.62
C ALA A 124 -7.90 5.58 -11.80
N SER A 125 -9.07 5.29 -12.34
CA SER A 125 -9.17 4.76 -13.71
C SER A 125 -8.96 5.93 -14.66
N PRO A 126 -8.18 5.76 -15.74
CA PRO A 126 -8.12 6.79 -16.76
C PRO A 126 -9.49 7.06 -17.42
N HIS A 127 -10.42 6.15 -17.25
CA HIS A 127 -11.81 6.32 -17.61
C HIS A 127 -12.65 5.98 -16.39
N PRO A 128 -12.86 6.96 -15.48
CA PRO A 128 -13.70 6.69 -14.33
C PRO A 128 -15.08 6.24 -14.80
N PRO A 129 -15.54 5.09 -14.33
CA PRO A 129 -16.82 4.55 -14.77
C PRO A 129 -18.02 5.39 -14.34
N PHE A 130 -17.75 6.49 -13.65
CA PHE A 130 -18.77 7.35 -13.04
C PHE A 130 -18.94 8.70 -13.73
N LEU A 131 -18.13 9.02 -14.74
CA LEU A 131 -18.39 10.22 -15.52
C LEU A 131 -19.56 9.92 -16.46
N PRO A 132 -20.64 10.69 -16.35
CA PRO A 132 -21.74 10.56 -17.31
C PRO A 132 -21.17 10.82 -18.71
N LYS A 133 -21.43 9.90 -19.58
CA LYS A 133 -21.09 10.05 -20.98
C LYS A 133 -21.91 11.18 -21.59
#